data_fd615d87dbec135cf82a620ca36625d1
#
_entry.id   fd615d87dbec135cf82a620ca36625d1
#
_cell.length_a   1.000
_cell.length_b   1.000
_cell.length_c   1.000
_cell.angle_alpha   90.00
_cell.angle_beta   90.00
_cell.angle_gamma   90.00
#
_symmetry.space_group_name_H-M   'P 1'
#
loop_
_entity.id
_entity.type
_entity.pdbx_description
1 polymer ?
#
loop_
_entity_poly.entity_id
_entity_poly.type
_entity_poly.pdbx_seq_one_letter_code
_entity_poly.pdbx_strand_id
1 'polypeptide(L)'
;MAHYLAQCYRAEGVPARIIDLRECPLPFCDGEAAYSHPTVLSLSKIISEARVIILATPIYNFDASSALKNLIELTGEAWNDKIVGFLCAAGGSLSYMSIMGLANSLMLDFRCLIIPRFVYATADDFEDFQLSSTGLRERIQRLAAASTRIRND
;
A
#
# COMPACT_ATOMS: atom_id res chain seq x y z
N MET A 1 -2.13 -8.07 8.37
CA MET A 1 -3.12 -7.19 7.68
C MET A 1 -3.28 -7.52 6.20
N ALA A 2 -2.23 -7.45 5.37
CA ALA A 2 -2.33 -7.68 3.92
C ALA A 2 -2.97 -9.02 3.53
N HIS A 3 -2.57 -10.11 4.18
CA HIS A 3 -3.21 -11.42 3.96
C HIS A 3 -4.70 -11.46 4.32
N TYR A 4 -5.09 -10.78 5.41
CA TYR A 4 -6.50 -10.68 5.79
C TYR A 4 -7.30 -9.87 4.76
N LEU A 5 -6.74 -8.75 4.27
CA LEU A 5 -7.36 -7.99 3.19
C LEU A 5 -7.53 -8.84 1.91
N ALA A 6 -6.51 -9.62 1.54
CA ALA A 6 -6.59 -10.52 0.38
C ALA A 6 -7.67 -11.61 0.58
N GLN A 7 -7.90 -12.09 1.80
CA GLN A 7 -9.01 -12.98 2.11
C GLN A 7 -10.37 -12.29 1.93
N CYS A 8 -10.50 -11.02 2.33
CA CYS A 8 -11.72 -10.23 2.09
C CYS A 8 -12.03 -10.11 0.60
N TYR A 9 -11.05 -9.78 -0.23
CA TYR A 9 -11.22 -9.72 -1.68
C TYR A 9 -11.61 -11.07 -2.28
N ARG A 10 -10.96 -12.14 -1.85
CA ARG A 10 -11.28 -13.50 -2.33
C ARG A 10 -12.71 -13.90 -1.99
N ALA A 11 -13.20 -13.55 -0.80
CA ALA A 11 -14.57 -13.82 -0.39
C ALA A 11 -15.60 -13.08 -1.25
N GLU A 12 -15.24 -11.93 -1.82
CA GLU A 12 -16.07 -11.15 -2.75
C GLU A 12 -15.82 -11.52 -4.24
N GLY A 13 -15.00 -12.54 -4.52
CA GLY A 13 -14.66 -12.95 -5.90
C GLY A 13 -13.76 -11.95 -6.63
N VAL A 14 -13.10 -11.04 -5.91
CA VAL A 14 -12.20 -10.04 -6.48
C VAL A 14 -10.77 -10.61 -6.52
N PRO A 15 -10.13 -10.67 -7.70
CA PRO A 15 -8.75 -11.12 -7.80
C PRO A 15 -7.82 -10.12 -7.11
N ALA A 16 -6.95 -10.62 -6.24
CA ALA A 16 -5.94 -9.82 -5.55
C ALA A 16 -4.60 -10.56 -5.50
N ARG A 17 -3.53 -9.84 -5.78
CA ARG A 17 -2.15 -10.30 -5.69
C ARG A 17 -1.44 -9.56 -4.56
N ILE A 18 -0.69 -10.28 -3.74
CA ILE A 18 0.23 -9.69 -2.76
C ILE A 18 1.62 -9.70 -3.36
N ILE A 19 2.32 -8.58 -3.24
CA ILE A 19 3.75 -8.42 -3.58
C ILE A 19 4.47 -8.09 -2.28
N ASP A 20 5.39 -8.95 -1.88
CA ASP A 20 6.25 -8.71 -0.74
C ASP A 20 7.59 -8.13 -1.22
N LEU A 21 7.89 -6.89 -0.85
CA LEU A 21 9.12 -6.23 -1.27
C LEU A 21 10.39 -6.88 -0.72
N ARG A 22 10.27 -7.71 0.32
CA ARG A 22 11.41 -8.53 0.81
C ARG A 22 11.85 -9.58 -0.20
N GLU A 23 10.94 -10.01 -1.08
CA GLU A 23 11.20 -10.99 -2.14
C GLU A 23 11.56 -10.32 -3.47
N CYS A 24 11.54 -8.99 -3.52
CA CYS A 24 11.78 -8.21 -4.72
C CYS A 24 13.07 -7.38 -4.55
N PRO A 25 14.24 -7.89 -4.96
CA PRO A 25 15.48 -7.12 -4.87
C PRO A 25 15.41 -5.89 -5.78
N LEU A 26 15.29 -4.72 -5.18
CA LEU A 26 15.27 -3.43 -5.87
C LEU A 26 16.60 -2.70 -5.67
N PRO A 27 17.17 -2.10 -6.72
CA PRO A 27 18.26 -1.15 -6.56
C PRO A 27 17.73 0.10 -5.83
N PHE A 28 18.62 0.91 -5.27
CA PHE A 28 18.24 2.27 -4.89
C PHE A 28 17.99 3.10 -6.15
N CYS A 29 17.00 3.97 -6.09
CA CYS A 29 16.73 4.93 -7.16
C CYS A 29 17.92 5.89 -7.29
N ASP A 30 18.59 5.86 -8.43
CA ASP A 30 19.75 6.69 -8.77
C ASP A 30 19.42 7.76 -9.80
N GLY A 31 18.17 7.78 -10.28
CA GLY A 31 17.72 8.70 -11.32
C GLY A 31 18.14 8.30 -12.75
N GLU A 32 18.81 7.16 -12.94
CA GLU A 32 19.37 6.74 -14.23
C GLU A 32 19.20 5.23 -14.47
N ALA A 33 20.26 4.44 -14.22
CA ALA A 33 20.35 3.02 -14.60
C ALA A 33 19.34 2.13 -13.84
N ALA A 34 18.99 2.49 -12.62
CA ALA A 34 18.07 1.74 -11.78
C ALA A 34 16.71 1.51 -12.43
N TYR A 35 16.23 2.43 -13.25
CA TYR A 35 14.95 2.31 -13.96
C TYR A 35 14.90 1.13 -14.94
N SER A 36 16.05 0.70 -15.47
CA SER A 36 16.16 -0.41 -16.41
C SER A 36 16.32 -1.78 -15.71
N HIS A 37 16.33 -1.82 -14.38
CA HIS A 37 16.50 -3.07 -13.66
C HIS A 37 15.31 -4.02 -13.90
N PRO A 38 15.53 -5.31 -14.18
CA PRO A 38 14.45 -6.26 -14.55
C PRO A 38 13.31 -6.33 -13.51
N THR A 39 13.66 -6.30 -12.22
CA THR A 39 12.64 -6.29 -11.14
C THR A 39 11.80 -5.01 -11.18
N VAL A 40 12.41 -3.85 -11.45
CA VAL A 40 11.70 -2.57 -11.57
C VAL A 40 10.72 -2.61 -12.74
N LEU A 41 11.16 -3.06 -13.91
CA LEU A 41 10.30 -3.19 -15.09
C LEU A 41 9.13 -4.15 -14.85
N SER A 42 9.38 -5.28 -14.18
CA SER A 42 8.34 -6.23 -13.82
C SER A 42 7.31 -5.63 -12.85
N LEU A 43 7.77 -4.91 -11.82
CA LEU A 43 6.87 -4.26 -10.85
C LEU A 43 6.12 -3.09 -11.46
N SER A 44 6.76 -2.28 -12.30
CA SER A 44 6.09 -1.22 -13.07
C SER A 44 4.93 -1.77 -13.88
N LYS A 45 5.12 -2.89 -14.58
CA LYS A 45 4.06 -3.56 -15.33
C LYS A 45 2.90 -3.99 -14.42
N ILE A 46 3.20 -4.65 -13.30
CA ILE A 46 2.17 -5.11 -12.35
C ILE A 46 1.38 -3.93 -11.77
N ILE A 47 2.07 -2.84 -11.42
CA ILE A 47 1.44 -1.62 -10.89
C ILE A 47 0.57 -0.96 -11.97
N SER A 48 1.06 -0.84 -13.20
CA SER A 48 0.30 -0.23 -14.30
C SER A 48 -0.98 -1.00 -14.65
N GLU A 49 -0.95 -2.33 -14.56
CA GLU A 49 -2.11 -3.19 -14.80
C GLU A 49 -3.15 -3.18 -13.66
N ALA A 50 -2.74 -2.77 -12.47
CA ALA A 50 -3.63 -2.70 -11.31
C ALA A 50 -4.52 -1.46 -11.37
N ARG A 51 -5.82 -1.61 -11.12
CA ARG A 51 -6.75 -0.49 -10.93
C ARG A 51 -6.66 0.06 -9.51
N VAL A 52 -6.56 -0.83 -8.52
CA VAL A 52 -6.50 -0.52 -7.10
C VAL A 52 -5.20 -1.06 -6.53
N ILE A 53 -4.52 -0.24 -5.76
CA ILE A 53 -3.30 -0.63 -5.06
C ILE A 53 -3.47 -0.34 -3.56
N ILE A 54 -3.27 -1.36 -2.73
CA ILE A 54 -3.27 -1.19 -1.28
C ILE A 54 -1.84 -1.29 -0.78
N LEU A 55 -1.33 -0.19 -0.26
CA LEU A 55 0.00 -0.06 0.29
C LEU A 55 0.03 -0.50 1.75
N ALA A 56 0.67 -1.64 2.03
CA ALA A 56 0.91 -2.12 3.37
C ALA A 56 2.33 -1.73 3.81
N THR A 57 2.46 -0.84 4.77
CA THR A 57 3.75 -0.28 5.17
C THR A 57 3.88 -0.16 6.69
N PRO A 58 5.05 -0.50 7.27
CA PRO A 58 5.36 -0.06 8.61
C PRO A 58 5.59 1.46 8.62
N ILE A 59 5.27 2.08 9.75
CA ILE A 59 5.56 3.49 9.99
C ILE A 59 6.85 3.58 10.80
N TYR A 60 7.87 4.19 10.21
CA TYR A 60 9.16 4.46 10.83
C TYR A 60 9.43 5.96 10.83
N ASN A 61 9.85 6.49 11.98
CA ASN A 61 10.21 7.91 12.12
C ASN A 61 9.13 8.87 11.58
N PHE A 62 7.86 8.55 11.84
CA PHE A 62 6.72 9.32 11.39
C PHE A 62 6.53 9.37 9.86
N ASP A 63 6.96 8.31 9.13
CA ASP A 63 6.77 8.21 7.67
C ASP A 63 6.62 6.76 7.23
N ALA A 64 6.26 6.55 5.97
CA ALA A 64 6.27 5.25 5.33
C ALA A 64 7.70 4.69 5.24
N SER A 65 7.83 3.38 5.11
CA SER A 65 9.15 2.75 4.97
C SER A 65 9.89 3.22 3.72
N SER A 66 11.21 3.36 3.81
CA SER A 66 12.08 3.71 2.69
C SER A 66 11.96 2.73 1.52
N ALA A 67 11.73 1.45 1.79
CA ALA A 67 11.51 0.45 0.75
C ALA A 67 10.28 0.77 -0.12
N LEU A 68 9.17 1.20 0.50
CA LEU A 68 7.97 1.61 -0.23
C LEU A 68 8.22 2.89 -1.02
N LYS A 69 8.89 3.86 -0.42
CA LYS A 69 9.24 5.11 -1.09
C LYS A 69 10.12 4.87 -2.32
N ASN A 70 11.15 4.04 -2.16
CA ASN A 70 12.05 3.64 -3.25
C ASN A 70 11.31 2.92 -4.40
N LEU A 71 10.34 2.04 -4.07
CA LEU A 71 9.50 1.42 -5.09
C LEU A 71 8.75 2.48 -5.91
N ILE A 72 8.12 3.45 -5.25
CA ILE A 72 7.36 4.50 -5.92
C ILE A 72 8.27 5.33 -6.82
N GLU A 73 9.44 5.72 -6.35
CA GLU A 73 10.43 6.48 -7.12
C GLU A 73 10.92 5.70 -8.35
N LEU A 74 11.15 4.39 -8.22
CA LEU A 74 11.60 3.54 -9.31
C LEU A 74 10.53 3.24 -10.35
N THR A 75 9.24 3.26 -9.98
CA THR A 75 8.15 2.85 -10.87
C THR A 75 7.28 3.99 -11.37
N GLY A 76 7.51 5.21 -10.89
CA GLY A 76 7.04 6.50 -11.40
C GLY A 76 5.65 6.47 -12.07
N GLU A 77 5.61 6.67 -13.38
CA GLU A 77 4.35 6.80 -14.15
C GLU A 77 3.39 5.60 -14.06
N ALA A 78 3.85 4.44 -13.60
CA ALA A 78 2.97 3.29 -13.37
C ALA A 78 1.88 3.57 -12.31
N TRP A 79 2.07 4.60 -11.49
CA TRP A 79 1.11 5.04 -10.46
C TRP A 79 0.04 5.99 -10.99
N ASN A 80 0.16 6.49 -12.22
CA ASN A 80 -0.79 7.45 -12.76
C ASN A 80 -2.22 6.94 -12.67
N ASP A 81 -3.11 7.80 -12.12
CA ASP A 81 -4.55 7.60 -12.01
C ASP A 81 -4.99 6.35 -11.23
N LYS A 82 -4.14 5.82 -10.34
CA LYS A 82 -4.49 4.67 -9.51
C LYS A 82 -5.40 5.03 -8.34
N ILE A 83 -6.22 4.07 -7.92
CA ILE A 83 -6.95 4.14 -6.66
C ILE A 83 -6.07 3.53 -5.58
N VAL A 84 -5.70 4.30 -4.57
CA VAL A 84 -4.73 3.88 -3.56
C VAL A 84 -5.33 3.88 -2.16
N GLY A 85 -5.12 2.81 -1.42
CA GLY A 85 -5.47 2.70 0.00
C GLY A 85 -4.26 2.32 0.85
N PHE A 86 -4.37 2.48 2.17
CA PHE A 86 -3.25 2.27 3.09
C PHE A 86 -3.59 1.32 4.24
N LEU A 87 -2.66 0.40 4.51
CA LEU A 87 -2.56 -0.43 5.70
C LEU A 87 -1.26 -0.07 6.42
N CYS A 88 -1.33 0.68 7.50
CA CYS A 88 -0.18 1.14 8.25
C CYS A 88 -0.03 0.35 9.55
N ALA A 89 1.21 -0.01 9.91
CA ALA A 89 1.53 -0.61 11.20
C ALA A 89 2.60 0.20 11.91
N ALA A 90 2.39 0.56 13.15
CA ALA A 90 3.31 1.34 13.96
C ALA A 90 3.44 0.78 15.38
N GLY A 91 4.51 1.17 16.08
CA GLY A 91 4.70 0.80 17.48
C GLY A 91 3.72 1.46 18.46
N GLY A 92 3.06 2.56 18.06
CA GLY A 92 2.12 3.28 18.92
C GLY A 92 1.18 4.19 18.12
N SER A 93 0.25 4.84 18.80
CA SER A 93 -0.86 5.60 18.18
C SER A 93 -0.49 7.00 17.71
N LEU A 94 0.65 7.56 18.13
CA LEU A 94 1.00 8.97 17.88
C LEU A 94 1.29 9.29 16.41
N SER A 95 1.64 8.28 15.60
CA SER A 95 2.00 8.45 14.19
C SER A 95 0.83 8.23 13.23
N TYR A 96 -0.41 8.33 13.70
CA TYR A 96 -1.60 8.04 12.88
C TYR A 96 -1.65 8.85 11.57
N MET A 97 -1.23 10.11 11.60
CA MET A 97 -1.28 11.00 10.43
C MET A 97 -0.02 10.96 9.55
N SER A 98 0.98 10.17 9.89
CA SER A 98 2.27 10.13 9.20
C SER A 98 2.16 9.79 7.70
N ILE A 99 1.20 8.95 7.33
CA ILE A 99 1.01 8.52 5.93
C ILE A 99 0.47 9.64 5.03
N MET A 100 0.03 10.76 5.59
CA MET A 100 -0.55 11.87 4.81
C MET A 100 0.46 12.50 3.84
N GLY A 101 1.74 12.54 4.19
CA GLY A 101 2.80 13.02 3.29
C GLY A 101 2.86 12.19 2.02
N LEU A 102 2.89 10.87 2.14
CA LEU A 102 2.90 9.96 0.99
C LEU A 102 1.59 10.02 0.20
N ALA A 103 0.45 10.07 0.89
CA ALA A 103 -0.85 10.21 0.22
C ALA A 103 -0.92 11.49 -0.62
N ASN A 104 -0.42 12.61 -0.08
CA ASN A 104 -0.35 13.88 -0.78
C ASN A 104 0.55 13.81 -2.01
N SER A 105 1.74 13.21 -1.90
CA SER A 105 2.64 12.99 -3.04
C SER A 105 1.97 12.18 -4.16
N LEU A 106 1.29 11.09 -3.82
CA LEU A 106 0.60 10.25 -4.80
C LEU A 106 -0.55 10.99 -5.49
N MET A 107 -1.30 11.84 -4.76
CA MET A 107 -2.37 12.66 -5.35
C MET A 107 -1.81 13.71 -6.30
N LEU A 108 -0.79 14.43 -5.90
CA LEU A 108 -0.29 15.60 -6.64
C LEU A 108 0.58 15.19 -7.84
N ASP A 109 1.41 14.18 -7.67
CA ASP A 109 2.35 13.77 -8.71
C ASP A 109 1.72 12.81 -9.72
N PHE A 110 0.98 11.82 -9.23
CA PHE A 110 0.40 10.77 -10.07
C PHE A 110 -1.12 10.83 -10.22
N ARG A 111 -1.79 11.86 -9.67
CA ARG A 111 -3.26 12.01 -9.73
C ARG A 111 -4.02 10.81 -9.15
N CYS A 112 -3.43 10.13 -8.19
CA CYS A 112 -4.07 9.00 -7.52
C CYS A 112 -5.33 9.43 -6.78
N LEU A 113 -6.37 8.60 -6.84
CA LEU A 113 -7.52 8.70 -5.93
C LEU A 113 -7.20 7.99 -4.63
N ILE A 114 -7.05 8.75 -3.56
CA ILE A 114 -6.78 8.18 -2.24
C ILE A 114 -8.08 7.76 -1.56
N ILE A 115 -8.18 6.49 -1.16
CA ILE A 115 -9.33 5.98 -0.41
C ILE A 115 -9.27 6.59 1.00
N PRO A 116 -10.27 7.39 1.42
CA PRO A 116 -10.25 8.07 2.72
C PRO A 116 -10.63 7.13 3.87
N ARG A 117 -10.02 5.95 3.91
CA ARG A 117 -10.19 4.89 4.92
C ARG A 117 -8.85 4.27 5.25
N PHE A 118 -7.99 5.05 5.88
CA PHE A 118 -6.70 4.56 6.33
C PHE A 118 -6.88 3.55 7.44
N VAL A 119 -6.25 2.40 7.30
CA VAL A 119 -6.17 1.40 8.35
C VAL A 119 -4.82 1.56 9.04
N TYR A 120 -4.86 1.86 10.34
CA TYR A 120 -3.70 2.03 11.17
C TYR A 120 -3.78 1.05 12.33
N ALA A 121 -2.73 0.26 12.48
CA ALA A 121 -2.59 -0.76 13.50
C ALA A 121 -1.43 -0.45 14.43
N THR A 122 -1.58 -0.79 15.69
CA THR A 122 -0.51 -0.74 16.70
C THR A 122 -0.18 -2.15 17.18
N ALA A 123 0.80 -2.28 18.07
CA ALA A 123 1.16 -3.57 18.66
C ALA A 123 -0.04 -4.24 19.35
N ASP A 124 -0.94 -3.45 19.97
CA ASP A 124 -2.11 -3.93 20.71
C ASP A 124 -3.17 -4.63 19.82
N ASP A 125 -3.07 -4.45 18.50
CA ASP A 125 -3.99 -5.09 17.54
C ASP A 125 -3.57 -6.51 17.15
N PHE A 126 -2.45 -7.00 17.71
CA PHE A 126 -1.88 -8.31 17.38
C PHE A 126 -1.60 -9.13 18.64
N GLU A 127 -1.79 -10.44 18.55
CA GLU A 127 -1.38 -11.44 19.51
C GLU A 127 -0.58 -12.51 18.75
N ASP A 128 0.62 -12.84 19.23
CA ASP A 128 1.55 -13.77 18.56
C ASP A 128 1.70 -13.50 17.06
N PHE A 129 1.89 -12.23 16.69
CA PHE A 129 1.97 -11.75 15.31
C PHE A 129 0.71 -12.00 14.46
N GLN A 130 -0.38 -12.48 15.07
CA GLN A 130 -1.66 -12.66 14.39
C GLN A 130 -2.58 -11.47 14.69
N LEU A 131 -3.37 -11.09 13.69
CA LEU A 131 -4.37 -10.04 13.85
C LEU A 131 -5.46 -10.51 14.84
N SER A 132 -5.50 -9.93 16.05
CA SER A 132 -6.46 -10.26 17.11
C SER A 132 -7.62 -9.28 17.20
N SER A 133 -7.39 -7.99 16.95
CA SER A 133 -8.37 -6.92 17.06
C SER A 133 -9.55 -7.07 16.09
N THR A 134 -10.77 -7.23 16.64
CA THR A 134 -12.01 -7.23 15.85
C THR A 134 -12.25 -5.90 15.16
N GLY A 135 -12.01 -4.78 15.86
CA GLY A 135 -12.16 -3.45 15.30
C GLY A 135 -11.24 -3.19 14.11
N LEU A 136 -10.01 -3.71 14.16
CA LEU A 136 -9.07 -3.60 13.03
C LEU A 136 -9.51 -4.47 11.84
N ARG A 137 -10.03 -5.68 12.09
CA ARG A 137 -10.63 -6.53 11.05
C ARG A 137 -11.76 -5.81 10.32
N GLU A 138 -12.68 -5.17 11.05
CA GLU A 138 -13.76 -4.40 10.45
C GLU A 138 -13.26 -3.22 9.61
N ARG A 139 -12.22 -2.51 10.06
CA ARG A 139 -11.61 -1.41 9.27
C ARG A 139 -11.03 -1.93 7.96
N ILE A 140 -10.35 -3.09 7.98
CA ILE A 140 -9.80 -3.73 6.77
C ILE A 140 -10.94 -4.13 5.83
N GLN A 141 -12.02 -4.73 6.32
CA GLN A 141 -13.19 -5.08 5.52
C GLN A 141 -13.82 -3.84 4.87
N ARG A 142 -13.96 -2.74 5.63
CA ARG A 142 -14.49 -1.47 5.09
C ARG A 142 -13.57 -0.86 4.04
N LEU A 143 -12.25 -1.00 4.19
CA LEU A 143 -11.28 -0.59 3.16
C LEU A 143 -11.46 -1.44 1.90
N ALA A 144 -11.57 -2.77 2.00
CA ALA A 144 -11.83 -3.67 0.88
C ALA A 144 -13.09 -3.27 0.13
N ALA A 145 -14.21 -3.12 0.84
CA ALA A 145 -15.49 -2.74 0.25
C ALA A 145 -15.46 -1.34 -0.40
N ALA A 146 -14.75 -0.37 0.18
CA ALA A 146 -14.60 0.95 -0.41
C ALA A 146 -13.79 0.88 -1.71
N SER A 147 -12.71 0.14 -1.74
CA SER A 147 -11.81 0.01 -2.89
C SER A 147 -12.47 -0.62 -4.12
N THR A 148 -13.45 -1.50 -3.91
CA THR A 148 -14.20 -2.15 -5.00
C THR A 148 -15.29 -1.25 -5.58
N ARG A 149 -15.79 -0.28 -4.81
CA ARG A 149 -16.88 0.63 -5.20
C ARG A 149 -16.40 1.90 -5.91
N ILE A 150 -15.22 2.40 -5.56
CA ILE A 150 -14.67 3.61 -6.19
C ILE A 150 -14.34 3.29 -7.66
N ARG A 151 -14.76 4.17 -8.57
CA ARG A 151 -14.45 4.13 -9.99
C ARG A 151 -13.60 5.33 -10.37
N ASN A 152 -12.65 5.11 -11.26
CA ASN A 152 -11.97 6.14 -12.04
C ASN A 152 -12.60 6.06 -13.43
N ASP A 153 -13.39 7.04 -13.78
CA ASP A 153 -13.99 7.16 -15.12
C ASP A 153 -12.99 7.74 -16.12
#